data_a4afa5ffa24961f1983dd4cb42c4fcc7
#
_entry.id   a4afa5ffa24961f1983dd4cb42c4fcc7
#
_cell.length_a   1.000
_cell.length_b   1.000
_cell.length_c   1.000
_cell.angle_alpha   90.00
_cell.angle_beta   90.00
_cell.angle_gamma   90.00
#
_symmetry.space_group_name_H-M   'P 1'
#
loop_
_entity.id
_entity.type
_entity.pdbx_description
1 polymer ?
#
loop_
_entity_poly.entity_id
_entity_poly.type
_entity_poly.pdbx_seq_one_letter_code
_entity_poly.pdbx_strand_id
1 'polypeptide(L)'
;MKRVGYCFSDSGPKILTLFFMPLLLAFFLLSYLATPCSAQGKQRPLSPVKNIPGLPRVLLIGDSISIGYTLPTRQALQGVANVHRIPTNGGPTSKGLENIDSWLGSSKWDVIHFNWGLHDLCYRHPNSTTQGNRDKANGSVTHSLQEYAANLEKLVVRMKQTGARLIFATTTPVPEGEAGRKKGDDVLYNRAALAVMRKHEVGINDLHALMANRMSQFGIRPGNVHFTAEGSIMLAGNVSKALKEVLLQVKK
;
A
#
# COMPACT_ATOMS: atom_id res chain seq x y z
N MET A 1 -33.57 -82.79 14.39
CA MET A 1 -34.26 -83.67 15.35
C MET A 1 -34.85 -82.83 16.50
N LYS A 2 -36.13 -83.02 16.81
CA LYS A 2 -36.93 -82.68 18.02
C LYS A 2 -37.16 -81.14 18.22
N ARG A 3 -38.35 -80.70 17.92
CA ARG A 3 -39.68 -80.69 18.53
C ARG A 3 -39.73 -79.78 19.76
N VAL A 4 -40.50 -78.71 19.69
CA VAL A 4 -41.93 -78.44 20.04
C VAL A 4 -42.13 -77.99 21.48
N GLY A 5 -42.90 -76.96 21.64
CA GLY A 5 -43.51 -76.56 22.90
C GLY A 5 -44.25 -75.21 22.76
N TYR A 6 -45.53 -75.27 22.38
CA TYR A 6 -46.52 -74.23 22.57
C TYR A 6 -46.95 -74.07 23.98
N CYS A 7 -47.23 -72.87 24.50
CA CYS A 7 -48.28 -72.62 25.45
C CYS A 7 -48.87 -71.23 25.34
N PHE A 8 -50.13 -71.15 25.05
CA PHE A 8 -51.03 -70.00 25.11
C PHE A 8 -51.37 -69.67 26.58
N SER A 9 -51.48 -68.41 26.91
CA SER A 9 -52.56 -67.98 27.84
C SER A 9 -52.84 -66.47 27.65
N ASP A 10 -54.05 -66.31 27.51
CA ASP A 10 -55.02 -65.23 27.42
C ASP A 10 -55.01 -64.28 28.61
N SER A 11 -55.25 -63.01 28.41
CA SER A 11 -56.28 -62.21 29.08
C SER A 11 -56.02 -60.71 29.13
N GLY A 12 -56.95 -59.98 28.55
CA GLY A 12 -57.51 -58.76 29.09
C GLY A 12 -56.95 -57.39 28.77
N PRO A 13 -57.77 -56.45 28.30
CA PRO A 13 -57.35 -55.11 27.97
C PRO A 13 -57.15 -54.21 29.16
N LYS A 14 -55.99 -53.63 29.34
CA LYS A 14 -55.77 -52.50 30.28
C LYS A 14 -55.87 -51.19 29.54
N ILE A 15 -56.84 -50.38 29.93
CA ILE A 15 -57.07 -49.01 29.55
C ILE A 15 -55.86 -48.18 29.97
N LEU A 16 -55.15 -47.65 28.99
CA LEU A 16 -54.01 -46.72 29.25
C LEU A 16 -54.53 -45.30 29.04
N THR A 17 -54.67 -44.60 30.18
CA THR A 17 -55.03 -43.18 30.21
C THR A 17 -53.91 -42.34 29.63
N LEU A 18 -54.15 -41.70 28.48
CA LEU A 18 -53.22 -40.72 27.90
C LEU A 18 -53.28 -39.42 28.68
N PHE A 19 -52.21 -39.14 29.40
CA PHE A 19 -51.91 -37.80 29.90
C PHE A 19 -51.39 -36.95 28.74
N PHE A 20 -52.20 -36.01 28.26
CA PHE A 20 -51.77 -34.94 27.36
C PHE A 20 -50.92 -33.95 28.16
N MET A 21 -49.62 -33.97 27.95
CA MET A 21 -48.72 -32.89 28.35
C MET A 21 -48.62 -31.89 27.18
N PRO A 22 -48.93 -30.59 27.35
CA PRO A 22 -48.74 -29.61 26.30
C PRO A 22 -47.24 -29.31 26.18
N LEU A 23 -46.69 -29.68 25.01
CA LEU A 23 -45.31 -29.33 24.60
C LEU A 23 -45.26 -27.82 24.29
N LEU A 24 -44.81 -27.03 25.26
CA LEU A 24 -44.46 -25.60 25.05
C LEU A 24 -43.26 -25.53 24.12
N LEU A 25 -43.50 -25.32 22.80
CA LEU A 25 -42.48 -24.92 21.84
C LEU A 25 -42.05 -23.48 22.15
N ALA A 26 -40.95 -23.34 22.90
CA ALA A 26 -40.25 -22.07 23.00
C ALA A 26 -39.56 -21.78 21.65
N PHE A 27 -40.22 -20.96 20.83
CA PHE A 27 -39.57 -20.35 19.66
C PHE A 27 -38.53 -19.35 20.14
N PHE A 28 -37.26 -19.78 20.27
CA PHE A 28 -36.12 -18.85 20.28
C PHE A 28 -36.01 -18.18 18.92
N LEU A 29 -36.64 -17.02 18.78
CA LEU A 29 -36.31 -16.08 17.68
C LEU A 29 -34.86 -15.60 17.89
N LEU A 30 -33.92 -16.30 17.25
CA LEU A 30 -32.57 -15.82 17.05
C LEU A 30 -32.65 -14.64 16.07
N SER A 31 -32.87 -13.43 16.60
CA SER A 31 -32.72 -12.20 15.85
C SER A 31 -31.26 -12.06 15.44
N TYR A 32 -30.91 -12.57 14.26
CA TYR A 32 -29.69 -12.19 13.57
C TYR A 32 -29.76 -10.68 13.34
N LEU A 33 -29.10 -9.93 14.22
CA LEU A 33 -28.74 -8.55 13.94
C LEU A 33 -27.77 -8.58 12.76
N ALA A 34 -28.34 -8.54 11.54
CA ALA A 34 -27.58 -8.24 10.36
C ALA A 34 -26.96 -6.86 10.57
N THR A 35 -25.70 -6.83 10.96
CA THR A 35 -24.90 -5.60 10.92
C THR A 35 -24.99 -5.07 9.50
N PRO A 36 -25.48 -3.84 9.29
CA PRO A 36 -25.53 -3.28 7.95
C PRO A 36 -24.09 -3.29 7.41
N CYS A 37 -23.85 -4.08 6.37
CA CYS A 37 -22.65 -3.96 5.56
C CYS A 37 -22.67 -2.55 4.99
N SER A 38 -21.99 -1.63 5.69
CA SER A 38 -21.80 -0.27 5.23
C SER A 38 -21.15 -0.38 3.85
N ALA A 39 -21.87 0.00 2.80
CA ALA A 39 -21.33 0.16 1.46
C ALA A 39 -20.23 1.22 1.54
N GLN A 40 -19.01 0.81 1.87
CA GLN A 40 -17.85 1.68 1.80
C GLN A 40 -17.69 2.08 0.34
N GLY A 41 -18.04 3.34 0.04
CA GLY A 41 -17.83 3.91 -1.29
C GLY A 41 -16.41 3.62 -1.74
N LYS A 42 -16.24 3.24 -3.02
CA LYS A 42 -14.98 2.77 -3.61
C LYS A 42 -13.83 3.73 -3.24
N GLN A 43 -12.97 3.31 -2.33
CA GLN A 43 -11.89 4.13 -1.80
C GLN A 43 -10.93 4.51 -2.94
N ARG A 44 -10.60 5.79 -3.07
CA ARG A 44 -9.64 6.27 -4.08
C ARG A 44 -8.26 6.43 -3.44
N PRO A 45 -7.15 6.22 -4.18
CA PRO A 45 -5.80 6.30 -3.61
C PRO A 45 -5.52 7.64 -2.91
N LEU A 46 -5.96 8.75 -3.50
CA LEU A 46 -5.73 10.12 -3.00
C LEU A 46 -6.74 10.58 -1.95
N SER A 47 -7.80 9.81 -1.69
CA SER A 47 -8.81 10.18 -0.68
C SER A 47 -8.21 10.10 0.74
N PRO A 48 -8.57 11.05 1.61
CA PRO A 48 -8.19 11.01 3.01
C PRO A 48 -8.70 9.73 3.69
N VAL A 49 -8.01 9.30 4.72
CA VAL A 49 -8.37 8.13 5.53
C VAL A 49 -8.76 8.59 6.92
N LYS A 50 -9.86 8.05 7.45
CA LYS A 50 -10.25 8.24 8.85
C LYS A 50 -9.34 7.38 9.74
N ASN A 51 -8.77 7.98 10.77
CA ASN A 51 -7.94 7.26 11.73
C ASN A 51 -8.77 6.28 12.56
N ILE A 52 -8.22 5.09 12.75
CA ILE A 52 -8.64 4.14 13.77
C ILE A 52 -7.80 4.47 15.02
N PRO A 53 -8.42 4.80 16.15
CA PRO A 53 -7.70 5.10 17.39
C PRO A 53 -6.77 3.96 17.81
N GLY A 54 -5.61 4.29 18.37
CA GLY A 54 -4.62 3.31 18.84
C GLY A 54 -3.74 2.69 17.74
N LEU A 55 -4.07 2.87 16.45
CA LEU A 55 -3.18 2.42 15.38
C LEU A 55 -2.15 3.49 15.02
N PRO A 56 -0.90 3.09 14.75
CA PRO A 56 0.15 4.00 14.29
C PRO A 56 -0.22 4.64 12.94
N ARG A 57 0.35 5.82 12.69
CA ARG A 57 0.08 6.61 11.48
C ARG A 57 1.27 6.57 10.55
N VAL A 58 1.02 6.13 9.33
CA VAL A 58 1.99 6.06 8.24
C VAL A 58 1.62 7.11 7.19
N LEU A 59 2.60 7.87 6.70
CA LEU A 59 2.46 8.76 5.56
C LEU A 59 3.21 8.19 4.35
N LEU A 60 2.52 8.03 3.23
CA LEU A 60 3.12 7.71 1.94
C LEU A 60 3.32 9.01 1.14
N ILE A 61 4.56 9.28 0.74
CA ILE A 61 4.93 10.38 -0.16
C ILE A 61 5.54 9.77 -1.42
N GLY A 62 5.12 10.23 -2.59
CA GLY A 62 5.70 9.80 -3.86
C GLY A 62 4.81 10.12 -5.06
N ASP A 63 5.22 9.66 -6.21
CA ASP A 63 4.64 9.94 -7.52
C ASP A 63 3.50 8.95 -7.92
N SER A 64 3.29 8.79 -9.22
CA SER A 64 2.26 7.90 -9.78
C SER A 64 2.49 6.42 -9.45
N ILE A 65 3.74 5.99 -9.27
CA ILE A 65 4.03 4.61 -8.87
C ILE A 65 3.48 4.35 -7.46
N SER A 66 3.70 5.29 -6.54
CA SER A 66 3.17 5.18 -5.19
C SER A 66 1.65 5.34 -5.13
N ILE A 67 1.04 6.09 -6.04
CA ILE A 67 -0.42 6.12 -6.20
C ILE A 67 -0.94 4.70 -6.52
N GLY A 68 -0.27 4.00 -7.43
CA GLY A 68 -0.63 2.64 -7.82
C GLY A 68 -0.65 1.65 -6.66
N TYR A 69 0.38 1.65 -5.82
CA TYR A 69 0.45 0.71 -4.70
C TYR A 69 -0.27 1.17 -3.42
N THR A 70 -0.84 2.39 -3.37
CA THR A 70 -1.47 2.93 -2.15
C THR A 70 -2.63 2.07 -1.63
N LEU A 71 -3.61 1.72 -2.49
CA LEU A 71 -4.77 0.95 -2.05
C LEU A 71 -4.41 -0.49 -1.62
N PRO A 72 -3.60 -1.25 -2.37
CA PRO A 72 -3.14 -2.54 -1.90
C PRO A 72 -2.33 -2.47 -0.59
N THR A 73 -1.53 -1.40 -0.38
CA THR A 73 -0.81 -1.18 0.88
C THR A 73 -1.78 -0.93 2.05
N ARG A 74 -2.82 -0.11 1.84
CA ARG A 74 -3.89 0.11 2.83
C ARG A 74 -4.57 -1.20 3.21
N GLN A 75 -4.88 -2.03 2.23
CA GLN A 75 -5.49 -3.35 2.45
C GLN A 75 -4.56 -4.28 3.25
N ALA A 76 -3.28 -4.36 2.88
CA ALA A 76 -2.30 -5.22 3.55
C ALA A 76 -1.97 -4.78 4.99
N LEU A 77 -2.23 -3.52 5.34
CA LEU A 77 -2.01 -2.94 6.67
C LEU A 77 -3.31 -2.65 7.43
N GLN A 78 -4.45 -3.17 6.96
CA GLN A 78 -5.73 -3.04 7.66
C GLN A 78 -5.63 -3.61 9.08
N GLY A 79 -6.06 -2.85 10.09
CA GLY A 79 -5.93 -3.22 11.50
C GLY A 79 -4.51 -3.13 12.06
N VAL A 80 -3.50 -2.78 11.25
CA VAL A 80 -2.10 -2.66 11.67
C VAL A 80 -1.66 -1.20 11.77
N ALA A 81 -2.05 -0.36 10.79
CA ALA A 81 -1.69 1.06 10.73
C ALA A 81 -2.73 1.88 9.95
N ASN A 82 -2.82 3.16 10.28
CA ASN A 82 -3.54 4.17 9.50
C ASN A 82 -2.63 4.65 8.37
N VAL A 83 -2.84 4.15 7.15
CA VAL A 83 -1.99 4.47 5.99
C VAL A 83 -2.56 5.66 5.23
N HIS A 84 -1.99 6.83 5.47
CA HIS A 84 -2.26 8.07 4.79
C HIS A 84 -1.37 8.24 3.56
N ARG A 85 -1.74 9.17 2.72
CA ARG A 85 -0.98 9.58 1.55
C ARG A 85 -1.13 11.08 1.32
N ILE A 86 -0.11 11.74 0.76
CA ILE A 86 -0.24 13.10 0.24
C ILE A 86 -1.38 13.17 -0.80
N PRO A 87 -2.15 14.27 -0.86
CA PRO A 87 -3.37 14.35 -1.68
C PRO A 87 -3.12 14.52 -3.18
N THR A 88 -1.86 14.40 -3.61
CA THR A 88 -1.44 14.65 -5.00
C THR A 88 -0.31 13.70 -5.42
N ASN A 89 0.09 13.80 -6.69
CA ASN A 89 1.36 13.24 -7.18
C ASN A 89 2.52 14.10 -6.64
N GLY A 90 3.49 13.46 -5.96
CA GLY A 90 4.64 14.12 -5.34
C GLY A 90 5.56 14.85 -6.32
N GLY A 91 5.55 14.46 -7.60
CA GLY A 91 6.35 15.11 -8.65
C GLY A 91 7.85 15.03 -8.42
N PRO A 92 8.63 16.01 -8.91
CA PRO A 92 10.06 16.12 -8.65
C PRO A 92 10.34 16.62 -7.22
N THR A 93 11.59 16.52 -6.79
CA THR A 93 12.04 16.98 -5.46
C THR A 93 11.77 18.46 -5.21
N SER A 94 11.81 19.33 -6.22
CA SER A 94 11.44 20.75 -6.08
C SER A 94 10.00 20.92 -5.64
N LYS A 95 9.05 20.16 -6.21
CA LYS A 95 7.67 20.15 -5.76
C LYS A 95 7.54 19.63 -4.31
N GLY A 96 8.39 18.67 -3.95
CA GLY A 96 8.52 18.23 -2.55
C GLY A 96 8.87 19.37 -1.62
N LEU A 97 9.91 20.14 -1.94
CA LEU A 97 10.35 21.29 -1.15
C LEU A 97 9.28 22.38 -1.01
N GLU A 98 8.53 22.64 -2.05
CA GLU A 98 7.43 23.63 -2.04
C GLU A 98 6.26 23.20 -1.13
N ASN A 99 6.04 21.91 -0.95
CA ASN A 99 4.79 21.42 -0.36
C ASN A 99 4.99 20.57 0.90
N ILE A 100 6.23 20.24 1.28
CA ILE A 100 6.50 19.29 2.36
C ILE A 100 5.83 19.68 3.68
N ASP A 101 5.82 20.95 4.03
CA ASP A 101 5.21 21.44 5.27
C ASP A 101 3.69 21.23 5.26
N SER A 102 3.03 21.51 4.15
CA SER A 102 1.59 21.28 4.00
C SER A 102 1.24 19.79 4.01
N TRP A 103 2.09 18.93 3.47
CA TRP A 103 1.89 17.48 3.46
C TRP A 103 2.13 16.83 4.81
N LEU A 104 3.10 17.30 5.56
CA LEU A 104 3.36 16.84 6.93
C LEU A 104 2.26 17.34 7.88
N GLY A 105 1.79 18.57 7.70
CA GLY A 105 0.81 19.21 8.58
C GLY A 105 1.26 19.26 10.04
N SER A 106 0.30 19.41 10.94
CA SER A 106 0.54 19.41 12.40
C SER A 106 0.41 18.02 13.04
N SER A 107 0.13 17.00 12.25
CA SER A 107 -0.11 15.64 12.75
C SER A 107 1.17 14.89 13.07
N LYS A 108 1.16 14.13 14.19
CA LYS A 108 2.26 13.19 14.47
C LYS A 108 2.22 12.03 13.47
N TRP A 109 3.37 11.71 12.90
CA TRP A 109 3.60 10.52 12.07
C TRP A 109 4.51 9.55 12.81
N ASP A 110 4.21 8.26 12.76
CA ASP A 110 5.08 7.22 13.31
C ASP A 110 6.09 6.76 12.26
N VAL A 111 5.65 6.65 10.99
CA VAL A 111 6.53 6.30 9.87
C VAL A 111 6.18 7.16 8.66
N ILE A 112 7.21 7.65 7.95
CA ILE A 112 7.09 8.27 6.63
C ILE A 112 7.83 7.39 5.63
N HIS A 113 7.09 6.83 4.66
CA HIS A 113 7.64 6.09 3.53
C HIS A 113 7.58 6.97 2.29
N PHE A 114 8.72 7.25 1.67
CA PHE A 114 8.80 8.26 0.62
C PHE A 114 9.68 7.85 -0.55
N ASN A 115 9.39 8.42 -1.72
CA ASN A 115 10.16 8.29 -2.95
C ASN A 115 10.12 9.58 -3.76
N TRP A 116 11.23 9.92 -4.36
CA TRP A 116 11.39 10.85 -5.48
C TRP A 116 12.46 10.28 -6.42
N GLY A 117 12.39 10.63 -7.70
CA GLY A 117 13.41 10.27 -8.69
C GLY A 117 12.87 10.27 -10.13
N LEU A 118 11.81 9.50 -10.46
CA LEU A 118 11.30 9.41 -11.83
C LEU A 118 10.95 10.77 -12.47
N HIS A 119 10.55 11.74 -11.67
CA HIS A 119 10.27 13.08 -12.17
C HIS A 119 11.54 13.95 -12.27
N ASP A 120 12.51 13.74 -11.39
CA ASP A 120 13.78 14.47 -11.36
C ASP A 120 14.66 14.09 -12.56
N LEU A 121 14.82 12.80 -12.83
CA LEU A 121 15.61 12.26 -13.94
C LEU A 121 14.91 12.38 -15.31
N CYS A 122 13.72 12.97 -15.37
CA CYS A 122 12.96 13.11 -16.60
C CYS A 122 13.44 14.32 -17.41
N TYR A 123 13.78 14.08 -18.68
CA TYR A 123 14.11 15.11 -19.65
C TYR A 123 12.83 15.67 -20.25
N ARG A 124 12.75 16.99 -20.35
CA ARG A 124 11.57 17.73 -20.83
C ARG A 124 11.97 18.80 -21.83
N HIS A 125 11.13 19.00 -22.83
CA HIS A 125 11.27 20.05 -23.81
C HIS A 125 9.96 20.81 -23.99
N PRO A 126 9.93 22.17 -23.95
CA PRO A 126 8.70 22.95 -24.03
C PRO A 126 7.81 22.61 -25.23
N ASN A 127 8.42 22.32 -26.36
CA ASN A 127 7.70 22.02 -27.60
C ASN A 127 7.37 20.53 -27.80
N SER A 128 7.66 19.68 -26.84
CA SER A 128 7.31 18.26 -26.93
C SER A 128 5.80 18.08 -26.80
N THR A 129 5.21 17.28 -27.69
CA THR A 129 3.80 16.88 -27.66
C THR A 129 3.52 15.67 -26.76
N THR A 130 4.58 15.03 -26.26
CA THR A 130 4.46 13.90 -25.35
C THR A 130 3.92 14.37 -23.98
N GLN A 131 3.02 13.60 -23.39
CA GLN A 131 2.46 13.93 -22.08
C GLN A 131 3.54 14.33 -21.05
N GLY A 132 3.37 15.51 -20.44
CA GLY A 132 4.34 16.08 -19.50
C GLY A 132 5.60 16.61 -20.18
N ASN A 133 5.51 16.96 -21.45
CA ASN A 133 6.59 17.54 -22.27
C ASN A 133 7.86 16.67 -22.31
N ARG A 134 7.71 15.34 -22.25
CA ARG A 134 8.82 14.38 -22.18
C ARG A 134 9.55 14.31 -23.51
N ASP A 135 10.85 14.55 -23.49
CA ASP A 135 11.74 14.45 -24.64
C ASP A 135 13.18 14.23 -24.17
N LYS A 136 13.68 13.00 -24.25
CA LYS A 136 15.05 12.67 -23.84
C LYS A 136 16.09 12.99 -24.90
N ALA A 137 15.67 13.30 -26.14
CA ALA A 137 16.56 13.62 -27.24
C ALA A 137 16.92 15.11 -27.26
N ASN A 138 15.91 15.99 -27.12
CA ASN A 138 16.06 17.44 -27.25
C ASN A 138 15.85 18.18 -25.92
N GLY A 139 15.38 17.49 -24.89
CA GLY A 139 15.03 18.09 -23.60
C GLY A 139 16.22 18.19 -22.64
N SER A 140 16.01 19.00 -21.60
CA SER A 140 16.88 19.06 -20.43
C SER A 140 16.31 18.23 -19.29
N VAL A 141 17.19 17.63 -18.47
CA VAL A 141 16.80 16.90 -17.28
C VAL A 141 16.15 17.86 -16.27
N THR A 142 15.10 17.42 -15.59
CA THR A 142 14.35 18.26 -14.63
C THR A 142 15.26 18.72 -13.47
N HIS A 143 16.04 17.81 -12.89
CA HIS A 143 17.10 18.14 -11.94
C HIS A 143 18.34 17.32 -12.25
N SER A 144 19.51 17.95 -12.24
CA SER A 144 20.79 17.26 -12.26
C SER A 144 20.92 16.33 -11.03
N LEU A 145 21.85 15.36 -11.09
CA LEU A 145 22.15 14.49 -9.94
C LEU A 145 22.50 15.28 -8.68
N GLN A 146 23.24 16.38 -8.84
CA GLN A 146 23.65 17.24 -7.73
C GLN A 146 22.45 17.98 -7.12
N GLU A 147 21.60 18.58 -7.95
CA GLU A 147 20.36 19.26 -7.49
C GLU A 147 19.40 18.28 -6.84
N TYR A 148 19.21 17.11 -7.44
CA TYR A 148 18.37 16.05 -6.86
C TYR A 148 18.87 15.64 -5.45
N ALA A 149 20.16 15.36 -5.30
CA ALA A 149 20.73 14.97 -4.01
C ALA A 149 20.59 16.08 -2.96
N ALA A 150 20.86 17.34 -3.35
CA ALA A 150 20.72 18.48 -2.45
C ALA A 150 19.27 18.73 -2.03
N ASN A 151 18.33 18.62 -2.94
CA ASN A 151 16.90 18.75 -2.66
C ASN A 151 16.42 17.62 -1.75
N LEU A 152 16.83 16.38 -2.07
CA LEU A 152 16.45 15.20 -1.30
C LEU A 152 16.99 15.29 0.14
N GLU A 153 18.22 15.79 0.33
CA GLU A 153 18.79 16.01 1.66
C GLU A 153 17.96 17.00 2.49
N LYS A 154 17.55 18.13 1.90
CA LYS A 154 16.68 19.12 2.56
C LYS A 154 15.34 18.49 2.98
N LEU A 155 14.74 17.68 2.11
CA LEU A 155 13.49 16.96 2.38
C LEU A 155 13.66 15.96 3.54
N VAL A 156 14.75 15.18 3.55
CA VAL A 156 15.05 14.24 4.62
C VAL A 156 15.23 14.96 5.95
N VAL A 157 16.03 16.04 5.99
CA VAL A 157 16.22 16.86 7.20
C VAL A 157 14.88 17.38 7.73
N ARG A 158 14.03 17.88 6.85
CA ARG A 158 12.71 18.38 7.24
C ARG A 158 11.78 17.27 7.77
N MET A 159 11.76 16.11 7.12
CA MET A 159 10.97 14.97 7.59
C MET A 159 11.48 14.43 8.93
N LYS A 160 12.79 14.38 9.17
CA LYS A 160 13.37 13.96 10.47
C LYS A 160 12.90 14.83 11.63
N GLN A 161 12.63 16.12 11.41
CA GLN A 161 12.10 17.04 12.44
C GLN A 161 10.72 16.63 12.98
N THR A 162 9.98 15.79 12.25
CA THR A 162 8.68 15.24 12.72
C THR A 162 8.82 14.19 13.81
N GLY A 163 10.02 13.64 14.02
CA GLY A 163 10.28 12.48 14.88
C GLY A 163 9.83 11.15 14.30
N ALA A 164 9.28 11.12 13.08
CA ALA A 164 8.87 9.88 12.41
C ALA A 164 10.08 9.04 11.99
N ARG A 165 9.92 7.72 11.98
CA ARG A 165 10.86 6.83 11.31
C ARG A 165 10.73 6.99 9.80
N LEU A 166 11.87 7.14 9.11
CA LEU A 166 11.91 7.38 7.66
C LEU A 166 12.29 6.11 6.91
N ILE A 167 11.60 5.83 5.81
CA ILE A 167 11.91 4.76 4.86
C ILE A 167 11.91 5.35 3.45
N PHE A 168 13.05 5.31 2.78
CA PHE A 168 13.17 5.70 1.38
C PHE A 168 12.92 4.49 0.48
N ALA A 169 11.99 4.63 -0.47
CA ALA A 169 11.82 3.66 -1.54
C ALA A 169 12.68 4.05 -2.74
N THR A 170 13.53 3.14 -3.21
CA THR A 170 14.32 3.39 -4.42
C THR A 170 13.41 3.60 -5.64
N THR A 171 13.84 4.47 -6.55
CA THR A 171 13.17 4.71 -7.83
C THR A 171 13.14 3.43 -8.65
N THR A 172 11.97 3.04 -9.13
CA THR A 172 11.78 1.84 -9.95
C THR A 172 12.48 1.96 -11.31
N PRO A 173 12.77 0.83 -11.99
CA PRO A 173 13.54 0.84 -13.24
C PRO A 173 12.90 1.67 -14.36
N VAL A 174 13.74 2.31 -15.13
CA VAL A 174 13.37 2.97 -16.40
C VAL A 174 13.50 1.94 -17.52
N PRO A 175 12.40 1.56 -18.20
CA PRO A 175 12.47 0.61 -19.31
C PRO A 175 13.05 1.25 -20.58
N GLU A 176 13.57 0.40 -21.45
CA GLU A 176 13.97 0.84 -22.81
C GLU A 176 12.77 1.45 -23.55
N GLY A 177 13.02 2.46 -24.40
CA GLY A 177 11.98 3.13 -25.19
C GLY A 177 11.11 4.14 -24.42
N GLU A 178 11.38 4.43 -23.16
CA GLU A 178 10.70 5.51 -22.42
C GLU A 178 11.01 6.87 -23.06
N ALA A 179 9.99 7.73 -23.21
CA ALA A 179 10.07 8.95 -24.03
C ALA A 179 10.93 10.05 -23.41
N GLY A 180 10.92 10.21 -22.09
CA GLY A 180 11.59 11.32 -21.41
C GLY A 180 12.66 10.88 -20.41
N ARG A 181 12.99 9.59 -20.34
CA ARG A 181 13.99 9.07 -19.40
C ARG A 181 15.00 8.20 -20.12
N LYS A 182 16.25 8.30 -19.75
CA LYS A 182 17.31 7.44 -20.28
C LYS A 182 17.43 6.20 -19.40
N LYS A 183 17.52 5.04 -20.03
CA LYS A 183 17.76 3.77 -19.32
C LYS A 183 19.10 3.87 -18.58
N GLY A 184 19.10 3.48 -17.31
CA GLY A 184 20.28 3.56 -16.45
C GLY A 184 20.37 4.83 -15.61
N ASP A 185 19.67 5.92 -15.95
CA ASP A 185 19.62 7.11 -15.10
C ASP A 185 18.99 6.79 -13.73
N ASP A 186 18.02 5.89 -13.68
CA ASP A 186 17.43 5.37 -12.43
C ASP A 186 18.47 4.78 -11.48
N VAL A 187 19.47 4.08 -12.00
CA VAL A 187 20.59 3.55 -11.20
C VAL A 187 21.47 4.67 -10.65
N LEU A 188 21.75 5.70 -11.46
CA LEU A 188 22.57 6.85 -11.04
C LEU A 188 21.86 7.67 -9.95
N TYR A 189 20.57 7.97 -10.17
CA TYR A 189 19.74 8.71 -9.19
C TYR A 189 19.53 7.91 -7.90
N ASN A 190 19.31 6.61 -7.98
CA ASN A 190 19.25 5.76 -6.79
C ASN A 190 20.59 5.77 -6.04
N ARG A 191 21.73 5.72 -6.71
CA ARG A 191 23.05 5.80 -6.07
C ARG A 191 23.21 7.12 -5.31
N ALA A 192 22.83 8.25 -5.90
CA ALA A 192 22.87 9.56 -5.26
C ALA A 192 21.91 9.60 -4.05
N ALA A 193 20.69 9.12 -4.19
CA ALA A 193 19.72 9.02 -3.10
C ALA A 193 20.25 8.16 -1.94
N LEU A 194 20.78 6.98 -2.23
CA LEU A 194 21.32 6.07 -1.20
C LEU A 194 22.51 6.67 -0.44
N ALA A 195 23.30 7.56 -1.05
CA ALA A 195 24.34 8.29 -0.35
C ALA A 195 23.75 9.25 0.69
N VAL A 196 22.69 10.00 0.31
CA VAL A 196 21.94 10.87 1.24
C VAL A 196 21.29 10.04 2.35
N MET A 197 20.64 8.92 2.01
CA MET A 197 19.97 8.06 3.00
C MET A 197 20.94 7.48 4.01
N ARG A 198 22.10 7.01 3.58
CA ARG A 198 23.16 6.52 4.49
C ARG A 198 23.66 7.61 5.43
N LYS A 199 23.91 8.83 4.92
CA LYS A 199 24.34 9.99 5.74
C LYS A 199 23.35 10.29 6.87
N HIS A 200 22.06 10.09 6.63
CA HIS A 200 20.98 10.42 7.56
C HIS A 200 20.36 9.19 8.27
N GLU A 201 20.96 8.01 8.12
CA GLU A 201 20.50 6.73 8.73
C GLU A 201 19.03 6.42 8.42
N VAL A 202 18.61 6.71 7.18
CA VAL A 202 17.24 6.43 6.70
C VAL A 202 17.14 4.99 6.22
N GLY A 203 16.09 4.29 6.63
CA GLY A 203 15.80 2.93 6.18
C GLY A 203 15.56 2.88 4.66
N ILE A 204 15.92 1.76 4.03
CA ILE A 204 15.78 1.56 2.59
C ILE A 204 14.77 0.47 2.29
N ASN A 205 13.85 0.76 1.37
CA ASN A 205 12.98 -0.20 0.71
C ASN A 205 13.36 -0.27 -0.78
N ASP A 206 14.07 -1.32 -1.18
CA ASP A 206 14.62 -1.41 -2.54
C ASP A 206 13.58 -1.93 -3.55
N LEU A 207 12.73 -1.00 -4.03
CA LEU A 207 11.75 -1.27 -5.09
C LEU A 207 12.41 -1.39 -6.47
N HIS A 208 13.60 -0.79 -6.68
CA HIS A 208 14.35 -0.94 -7.92
C HIS A 208 14.78 -2.40 -8.12
N ALA A 209 15.47 -2.98 -7.14
CA ALA A 209 15.90 -4.37 -7.21
C ALA A 209 14.70 -5.34 -7.32
N LEU A 210 13.60 -5.05 -6.61
CA LEU A 210 12.38 -5.84 -6.72
C LEU A 210 11.88 -5.93 -8.17
N MET A 211 11.94 -4.82 -8.92
CA MET A 211 11.32 -4.72 -10.25
C MET A 211 12.31 -4.82 -11.42
N ALA A 212 13.63 -4.86 -11.17
CA ALA A 212 14.69 -4.79 -12.19
C ALA A 212 14.51 -5.80 -13.34
N ASN A 213 14.16 -7.05 -13.04
CA ASN A 213 13.96 -8.11 -14.03
C ASN A 213 12.47 -8.44 -14.26
N ARG A 214 11.57 -7.55 -13.84
CA ARG A 214 10.12 -7.81 -13.86
C ARG A 214 9.31 -6.80 -14.68
N MET A 215 9.98 -5.82 -15.31
CA MET A 215 9.31 -4.79 -16.11
C MET A 215 8.54 -5.38 -17.32
N SER A 216 9.03 -6.46 -17.92
CA SER A 216 8.34 -7.13 -19.03
C SER A 216 7.05 -7.83 -18.58
N GLN A 217 6.99 -8.31 -17.34
CA GLN A 217 5.83 -9.01 -16.79
C GLN A 217 4.81 -8.05 -16.16
N PHE A 218 5.28 -7.05 -15.44
CA PHE A 218 4.43 -6.19 -14.60
C PHE A 218 4.32 -4.75 -15.09
N GLY A 219 5.09 -4.33 -16.10
CA GLY A 219 4.90 -3.03 -16.76
C GLY A 219 3.62 -2.99 -17.58
N ILE A 220 2.93 -1.85 -17.63
CA ILE A 220 1.66 -1.74 -18.40
C ILE A 220 1.86 -1.89 -19.90
N ARG A 221 3.05 -1.58 -20.42
CA ARG A 221 3.47 -1.75 -21.82
C ARG A 221 4.97 -1.42 -21.95
N PRO A 222 5.64 -1.84 -23.04
CA PRO A 222 6.99 -1.43 -23.34
C PRO A 222 7.15 0.10 -23.35
N GLY A 223 8.28 0.61 -22.90
CA GLY A 223 8.59 2.04 -22.84
C GLY A 223 7.77 2.84 -21.82
N ASN A 224 7.15 2.20 -20.85
CA ASN A 224 6.39 2.87 -19.82
C ASN A 224 6.87 2.48 -18.42
N VAL A 225 7.02 3.47 -17.53
CA VAL A 225 7.49 3.27 -16.16
C VAL A 225 6.42 2.75 -15.19
N HIS A 226 5.14 2.75 -15.60
CA HIS A 226 4.03 2.34 -14.75
C HIS A 226 3.81 0.83 -14.76
N PHE A 227 3.16 0.35 -13.72
CA PHE A 227 2.91 -1.07 -13.49
C PHE A 227 1.43 -1.43 -13.66
N THR A 228 1.17 -2.67 -14.02
CA THR A 228 -0.17 -3.28 -13.98
C THR A 228 -0.72 -3.30 -12.55
N ALA A 229 -1.97 -3.74 -12.39
CA ALA A 229 -2.57 -3.94 -11.08
C ALA A 229 -1.76 -4.97 -10.26
N GLU A 230 -1.34 -6.07 -10.89
CA GLU A 230 -0.51 -7.13 -10.27
C GLU A 230 0.87 -6.60 -9.87
N GLY A 231 1.51 -5.79 -10.74
CA GLY A 231 2.77 -5.12 -10.42
C GLY A 231 2.64 -4.16 -9.24
N SER A 232 1.54 -3.42 -9.19
CA SER A 232 1.22 -2.53 -8.06
C SER A 232 0.97 -3.31 -6.76
N ILE A 233 0.33 -4.48 -6.82
CA ILE A 233 0.15 -5.37 -5.67
C ILE A 233 1.50 -5.92 -5.19
N MET A 234 2.38 -6.30 -6.11
CA MET A 234 3.74 -6.75 -5.75
C MET A 234 4.54 -5.66 -5.04
N LEU A 235 4.53 -4.43 -5.58
CA LEU A 235 5.15 -3.27 -4.93
C LEU A 235 4.56 -3.05 -3.53
N ALA A 236 3.23 -3.09 -3.40
CA ALA A 236 2.53 -2.93 -2.12
C ALA A 236 2.92 -3.99 -1.09
N GLY A 237 3.11 -5.23 -1.51
CA GLY A 237 3.59 -6.33 -0.66
C GLY A 237 4.94 -6.01 -0.03
N ASN A 238 5.88 -5.53 -0.84
CA ASN A 238 7.21 -5.13 -0.38
C ASN A 238 7.17 -3.88 0.52
N VAL A 239 6.41 -2.85 0.14
CA VAL A 239 6.17 -1.65 0.95
C VAL A 239 5.55 -2.01 2.30
N SER A 240 4.54 -2.86 2.30
CA SER A 240 3.85 -3.29 3.53
C SER A 240 4.77 -4.09 4.45
N LYS A 241 5.66 -4.92 3.89
CA LYS A 241 6.69 -5.64 4.65
C LYS A 241 7.63 -4.67 5.35
N ALA A 242 8.22 -3.73 4.60
CA ALA A 242 9.13 -2.73 5.16
C ALA A 242 8.47 -1.89 6.26
N LEU A 243 7.20 -1.49 6.05
CA LEU A 243 6.44 -0.74 7.05
C LEU A 243 6.19 -1.58 8.31
N LYS A 244 5.79 -2.86 8.19
CA LYS A 244 5.57 -3.74 9.36
C LYS A 244 6.83 -3.93 10.18
N GLU A 245 7.98 -4.13 9.55
CA GLU A 245 9.28 -4.29 10.23
C GLU A 245 9.62 -3.08 11.09
N VAL A 246 9.42 -1.85 10.58
CA VAL A 246 9.66 -0.62 11.32
C VAL A 246 8.62 -0.41 12.43
N LEU A 247 7.35 -0.68 12.16
CA LEU A 247 6.27 -0.52 13.14
C LEU A 247 6.41 -1.45 14.36
N LEU A 248 6.98 -2.65 14.18
CA LEU A 248 7.29 -3.56 15.29
C LEU A 248 8.36 -2.99 16.24
N GLN A 249 9.25 -2.13 15.73
CA GLN A 249 10.30 -1.46 16.53
C GLN A 249 9.78 -0.22 17.28
N VAL A 250 8.70 0.41 16.79
CA VAL A 250 8.09 1.60 17.43
C VAL A 250 7.25 1.21 18.66
N LYS A 251 6.75 -0.04 18.73
CA LYS A 251 5.94 -0.54 19.86
C LYS A 251 6.75 -0.98 21.08
N LYS A 252 8.07 -0.97 20.98
CA LYS A 252 8.99 -1.25 22.10
C LYS A 252 9.51 0.05 22.70
#